data_7ef7a088a9a62c5b5d2b24aaaf43f725
#
_entry.id   7ef7a088a9a62c5b5d2b24aaaf43f725
#
_cell.length_a   1.000
_cell.length_b   1.000
_cell.length_c   1.000
_cell.angle_alpha   90.00
_cell.angle_beta   90.00
_cell.angle_gamma   90.00
#
_symmetry.space_group_name_H-M   'P 1'
#
loop_
_entity.id
_entity.type
_entity.pdbx_description
1 polymer ?
#
loop_
_entity_poly.entity_id
_entity_poly.type
_entity_poly.pdbx_seq_one_letter_code
_entity_poly.pdbx_strand_id
1 'polypeptide(L)'
;MKICIVAEGCYPYVVGGVSSWIHSMVKTFPDYEFVILAIVANRSLRGKFAYELPENVTEVHEVYLQDYDWNKKKSRLKKKHKLNNTEYEALRSLLLNRNVMWEELFKFFSKRNFSFNSLLMGNDFLQAARECYQLRYPEIVFSDFLWTMRSIYLPLFLVLDTDLPEADLYHCVATGYAGVLGSMAKVKYGCGLLVSEHGIYTREREEELIRAKWVEGIYKNIWIEQFKKMSMLAYNRADLVTSLYGHAKELQVELGCPEEKIRITPNGIDWKRFEKYEPDSSTGIEPDKIHVGAVLRVTPIKDVKTLIRAFAYAKEEVPKLKLWIMGPVDEDEEYAKECFELVELLGVPDIVFTGRIDVTKYLGGMDMTILTSISEGQPLTILEGYAAKKPAIATDVGNCRGLVYGEDDGIGASGILVHIMNVQEIKDAIVYLAKHRRKREEYGNNGYNRMMAKYKVEDMKKTYQEIYNGFNKAGR
;
A
#
# COMPACT_ATOMS: atom_id res chain seq x y z
N MET A 1 3.94 2.06 -27.00
CA MET A 1 3.06 1.21 -26.16
C MET A 1 2.32 2.12 -25.20
N LYS A 2 1.01 1.96 -25.13
CA LYS A 2 0.13 2.70 -24.20
C LYS A 2 -0.12 1.84 -22.96
N ILE A 3 0.21 2.37 -21.78
CA ILE A 3 0.10 1.67 -20.50
C ILE A 3 -0.93 2.38 -19.62
N CYS A 4 -1.95 1.66 -19.19
CA CYS A 4 -2.90 2.14 -18.21
C CYS A 4 -2.45 1.73 -16.79
N ILE A 5 -1.99 2.69 -15.98
CA ILE A 5 -1.71 2.44 -14.55
C ILE A 5 -3.00 2.59 -13.77
N VAL A 6 -3.40 1.53 -13.07
CA VAL A 6 -4.59 1.54 -12.20
C VAL A 6 -4.14 1.73 -10.76
N ALA A 7 -4.43 2.92 -10.22
CA ALA A 7 -3.99 3.37 -8.90
C ALA A 7 -5.18 3.49 -7.94
N GLU A 8 -5.14 2.75 -6.82
CA GLU A 8 -6.21 2.73 -5.81
C GLU A 8 -5.80 3.54 -4.58
N GLY A 9 -6.50 4.66 -4.32
CA GLY A 9 -6.30 5.50 -3.14
C GLY A 9 -4.94 6.21 -3.06
N CYS A 10 -4.21 6.35 -4.16
CA CYS A 10 -2.85 6.88 -4.16
C CYS A 10 -2.63 7.92 -5.29
N TYR A 11 -1.82 7.63 -6.28
CA TYR A 11 -1.44 8.54 -7.37
C TYR A 11 -2.62 8.90 -8.27
N PRO A 12 -2.75 10.15 -8.72
CA PRO A 12 -1.89 11.30 -8.44
C PRO A 12 -2.34 12.18 -7.26
N TYR A 13 -3.24 11.72 -6.40
CA TYR A 13 -3.95 12.52 -5.39
C TYR A 13 -3.28 12.56 -4.02
N VAL A 14 -2.59 11.50 -3.63
CA VAL A 14 -2.02 11.35 -2.29
C VAL A 14 -0.51 11.17 -2.37
N VAL A 15 0.23 11.91 -1.57
CA VAL A 15 1.69 11.74 -1.43
C VAL A 15 1.97 10.50 -0.58
N GLY A 16 2.81 9.59 -1.08
CA GLY A 16 3.16 8.36 -0.35
C GLY A 16 4.13 7.49 -1.14
N GLY A 17 4.55 6.36 -0.55
CA GLY A 17 5.53 5.45 -1.15
C GLY A 17 5.12 4.96 -2.53
N VAL A 18 3.91 4.39 -2.66
CA VAL A 18 3.37 3.88 -3.93
C VAL A 18 3.20 5.01 -4.95
N SER A 19 2.67 6.16 -4.53
CA SER A 19 2.51 7.32 -5.42
C SER A 19 3.84 7.83 -5.94
N SER A 20 4.86 7.93 -5.10
CA SER A 20 6.21 8.35 -5.48
C SER A 20 6.86 7.33 -6.42
N TRP A 21 6.61 6.04 -6.18
CA TRP A 21 7.05 4.97 -7.06
C TRP A 21 6.41 5.09 -8.45
N ILE A 22 5.07 5.24 -8.56
CA ILE A 22 4.36 5.45 -9.82
C ILE A 22 4.91 6.67 -10.54
N HIS A 23 5.06 7.79 -9.85
CA HIS A 23 5.59 9.03 -10.42
C HIS A 23 7.01 8.85 -10.98
N SER A 24 7.87 8.13 -10.24
CA SER A 24 9.22 7.78 -10.70
C SER A 24 9.18 6.88 -11.93
N MET A 25 8.29 5.88 -11.97
CA MET A 25 8.12 4.97 -13.10
C MET A 25 7.70 5.71 -14.37
N VAL A 26 6.69 6.57 -14.28
CA VAL A 26 6.22 7.36 -15.43
C VAL A 26 7.34 8.26 -15.97
N LYS A 27 8.09 8.95 -15.11
CA LYS A 27 9.23 9.77 -15.50
C LYS A 27 10.39 8.96 -16.12
N THR A 28 10.55 7.71 -15.69
CA THR A 28 11.65 6.85 -16.16
C THR A 28 11.45 6.39 -17.59
N PHE A 29 10.21 6.27 -18.04
CA PHE A 29 9.85 5.72 -19.35
C PHE A 29 9.16 6.75 -20.25
N PRO A 30 9.87 7.80 -20.70
CA PRO A 30 9.27 8.87 -21.49
C PRO A 30 8.75 8.41 -22.86
N ASP A 31 9.28 7.30 -23.39
CA ASP A 31 8.88 6.73 -24.68
C ASP A 31 7.56 5.95 -24.63
N TYR A 32 7.00 5.73 -23.45
CA TYR A 32 5.69 5.12 -23.28
C TYR A 32 4.63 6.17 -23.00
N GLU A 33 3.45 5.97 -23.54
CA GLU A 33 2.27 6.75 -23.22
C GLU A 33 1.58 6.15 -21.98
N PHE A 34 1.35 6.96 -20.97
CA PHE A 34 0.66 6.52 -19.75
C PHE A 34 -0.72 7.14 -19.64
N VAL A 35 -1.67 6.32 -19.28
CA VAL A 35 -2.99 6.69 -18.80
C VAL A 35 -3.11 6.34 -17.33
N ILE A 36 -3.58 7.24 -16.50
CA ILE A 36 -3.83 6.96 -15.10
C ILE A 36 -5.32 6.71 -14.89
N LEU A 37 -5.66 5.53 -14.38
CA LEU A 37 -7.01 5.19 -13.93
C LEU A 37 -7.02 5.16 -12.40
N ALA A 38 -7.42 6.30 -11.81
CA ALA A 38 -7.38 6.50 -10.37
C ALA A 38 -8.70 6.11 -9.72
N ILE A 39 -8.65 5.23 -8.72
CA ILE A 39 -9.79 4.89 -7.88
C ILE A 39 -9.71 5.75 -6.62
N VAL A 40 -10.70 6.61 -6.42
CA VAL A 40 -10.74 7.60 -5.34
C VAL A 40 -12.05 7.55 -4.57
N ALA A 41 -12.06 8.03 -3.33
CA ALA A 41 -13.25 7.95 -2.48
C ALA A 41 -14.42 8.75 -3.07
N ASN A 42 -14.21 10.01 -3.39
CA ASN A 42 -15.27 10.93 -3.84
C ASN A 42 -14.75 12.02 -4.78
N ARG A 43 -15.67 12.75 -5.41
CA ARG A 43 -15.38 13.80 -6.42
C ARG A 43 -14.75 15.06 -5.85
N SER A 44 -14.69 15.25 -4.55
CA SER A 44 -14.07 16.45 -3.95
C SER A 44 -12.58 16.57 -4.28
N LEU A 45 -11.95 15.44 -4.60
CA LEU A 45 -10.53 15.34 -4.99
C LEU A 45 -10.29 15.62 -6.48
N ARG A 46 -11.34 15.67 -7.31
CA ARG A 46 -11.21 15.80 -8.78
C ARG A 46 -10.29 16.93 -9.19
N GLY A 47 -9.25 16.59 -9.99
CA GLY A 47 -8.27 17.55 -10.52
C GLY A 47 -7.32 18.17 -9.48
N LYS A 48 -7.40 17.77 -8.21
CA LYS A 48 -6.51 18.27 -7.15
C LYS A 48 -5.29 17.34 -7.01
N PHE A 49 -4.45 17.32 -8.03
CA PHE A 49 -3.27 16.47 -8.06
C PHE A 49 -2.21 16.95 -7.07
N ALA A 50 -1.62 16.00 -6.32
CA ALA A 50 -0.50 16.23 -5.43
C ALA A 50 0.86 16.20 -6.17
N TYR A 51 0.85 15.82 -7.45
CA TYR A 51 2.02 15.72 -8.31
C TYR A 51 1.81 16.53 -9.60
N GLU A 52 2.88 17.14 -10.09
CA GLU A 52 2.94 17.65 -11.45
C GLU A 52 3.11 16.46 -12.41
N LEU A 53 2.13 16.30 -13.31
CA LEU A 53 2.11 15.14 -14.20
C LEU A 53 3.11 15.34 -15.35
N PRO A 54 3.97 14.35 -15.64
CA PRO A 54 4.85 14.39 -16.79
C PRO A 54 4.07 14.39 -18.12
N GLU A 55 4.65 14.94 -19.19
CA GLU A 55 4.02 15.09 -20.51
C GLU A 55 3.54 13.77 -21.13
N ASN A 56 4.18 12.66 -20.79
CA ASN A 56 3.82 11.32 -21.26
C ASN A 56 2.63 10.70 -20.50
N VAL A 57 2.07 11.40 -19.50
CA VAL A 57 0.77 11.08 -18.91
C VAL A 57 -0.28 11.83 -19.70
N THR A 58 -0.94 11.15 -20.64
CA THR A 58 -1.86 11.78 -21.60
C THR A 58 -3.27 11.95 -21.08
N GLU A 59 -3.71 11.06 -20.20
CA GLU A 59 -5.06 11.03 -19.68
C GLU A 59 -5.10 10.64 -18.19
N VAL A 60 -6.06 11.21 -17.43
CA VAL A 60 -6.40 10.78 -16.07
C VAL A 60 -7.90 10.50 -16.01
N HIS A 61 -8.25 9.27 -15.72
CA HIS A 61 -9.63 8.82 -15.50
C HIS A 61 -9.85 8.55 -14.02
N GLU A 62 -11.04 8.86 -13.50
CA GLU A 62 -11.35 8.67 -12.08
C GLU A 62 -12.56 7.75 -11.90
N VAL A 63 -12.45 6.85 -10.93
CA VAL A 63 -13.53 6.01 -10.44
C VAL A 63 -13.83 6.38 -8.99
N TYR A 64 -15.08 6.74 -8.70
CA TYR A 64 -15.48 7.23 -7.37
C TYR A 64 -16.28 6.16 -6.63
N LEU A 65 -15.78 5.69 -5.48
CA LEU A 65 -16.38 4.59 -4.73
C LEU A 65 -17.57 4.99 -3.85
N GLN A 66 -17.67 6.29 -3.48
CA GLN A 66 -18.65 6.80 -2.52
C GLN A 66 -19.66 7.77 -3.14
N ASP A 67 -19.50 8.13 -4.41
CA ASP A 67 -20.31 9.15 -5.08
C ASP A 67 -21.64 8.60 -5.65
N TYR A 68 -22.29 7.71 -4.91
CA TYR A 68 -23.61 7.25 -5.31
C TYR A 68 -24.71 8.00 -4.55
N ASP A 69 -25.44 8.85 -5.28
CA ASP A 69 -26.61 9.57 -4.73
C ASP A 69 -27.87 8.71 -4.86
N TRP A 70 -28.27 8.11 -3.76
CA TRP A 70 -29.49 7.31 -3.64
C TRP A 70 -30.78 8.12 -3.92
N ASN A 71 -30.75 9.45 -3.74
CA ASN A 71 -31.87 10.34 -3.91
C ASN A 71 -31.99 10.90 -5.35
N LYS A 72 -30.97 10.73 -6.18
CA LYS A 72 -31.06 11.13 -7.58
C LYS A 72 -32.17 10.36 -8.27
N LYS A 73 -33.34 10.99 -8.42
CA LYS A 73 -34.42 10.54 -9.30
C LYS A 73 -33.85 10.51 -10.73
N LYS A 74 -33.15 9.43 -11.08
CA LYS A 74 -32.76 9.20 -12.46
C LYS A 74 -33.99 9.04 -13.30
N SER A 75 -34.00 9.76 -14.40
CA SER A 75 -34.97 9.84 -15.44
C SER A 75 -35.91 8.61 -15.47
N ARG A 76 -37.22 8.89 -15.54
CA ARG A 76 -38.34 7.94 -15.64
C ARG A 76 -38.23 6.87 -16.75
N LEU A 77 -37.11 6.82 -17.46
CA LEU A 77 -36.91 6.01 -18.68
C LEU A 77 -36.08 4.72 -18.49
N LYS A 78 -35.39 4.51 -17.35
CA LYS A 78 -34.74 3.20 -17.12
C LYS A 78 -35.75 2.25 -16.49
N LYS A 79 -36.32 1.33 -17.30
CA LYS A 79 -37.17 0.22 -16.87
C LYS A 79 -36.49 -0.53 -15.74
N LYS A 80 -37.29 -1.07 -14.79
CA LYS A 80 -36.77 -2.08 -13.83
C LYS A 80 -36.17 -3.22 -14.66
N HIS A 81 -34.85 -3.33 -14.63
CA HIS A 81 -34.17 -4.44 -15.33
C HIS A 81 -34.40 -5.70 -14.50
N LYS A 82 -34.99 -6.70 -15.10
CA LYS A 82 -35.08 -8.05 -14.54
C LYS A 82 -33.91 -8.84 -15.12
N LEU A 83 -33.11 -9.45 -14.26
CA LEU A 83 -31.99 -10.28 -14.68
C LEU A 83 -32.49 -11.50 -15.45
N ASN A 84 -31.80 -11.87 -16.52
CA ASN A 84 -32.00 -13.19 -17.15
C ASN A 84 -31.31 -14.26 -16.27
N ASN A 85 -31.52 -15.53 -16.59
CA ASN A 85 -30.98 -16.63 -15.78
C ASN A 85 -29.45 -16.58 -15.63
N THR A 86 -28.72 -16.29 -16.70
CA THR A 86 -27.24 -16.18 -16.66
C THR A 86 -26.76 -15.01 -15.81
N GLU A 87 -27.40 -13.85 -15.95
CA GLU A 87 -27.12 -12.67 -15.15
C GLU A 87 -27.43 -12.90 -13.66
N TYR A 88 -28.53 -13.59 -13.37
CA TYR A 88 -28.91 -13.96 -12.01
C TYR A 88 -27.91 -14.94 -11.38
N GLU A 89 -27.53 -16.01 -12.10
CA GLU A 89 -26.53 -16.97 -11.63
C GLU A 89 -25.15 -16.31 -11.41
N ALA A 90 -24.76 -15.36 -12.28
CA ALA A 90 -23.55 -14.61 -12.08
C ALA A 90 -23.59 -13.76 -10.81
N LEU A 91 -24.69 -13.03 -10.56
CA LEU A 91 -24.91 -12.28 -9.33
C LEU A 91 -24.92 -13.21 -8.11
N ARG A 92 -25.63 -14.31 -8.19
CA ARG A 92 -25.74 -15.33 -7.14
C ARG A 92 -24.37 -15.93 -6.80
N SER A 93 -23.57 -16.30 -7.80
CA SER A 93 -22.21 -16.83 -7.60
C SER A 93 -21.29 -15.84 -6.90
N LEU A 94 -21.45 -14.55 -7.20
CA LEU A 94 -20.69 -13.46 -6.56
C LEU A 94 -21.06 -13.34 -5.07
N LEU A 95 -22.36 -13.34 -4.72
CA LEU A 95 -22.81 -13.21 -3.33
C LEU A 95 -22.48 -14.46 -2.50
N LEU A 96 -22.60 -15.65 -3.07
CA LEU A 96 -22.25 -16.90 -2.41
C LEU A 96 -20.75 -17.14 -2.27
N ASN A 97 -19.93 -16.35 -2.98
CA ASN A 97 -18.48 -16.55 -3.06
C ASN A 97 -18.09 -17.97 -3.56
N ARG A 98 -18.79 -18.47 -4.57
CA ARG A 98 -18.58 -19.81 -5.12
C ARG A 98 -18.52 -19.76 -6.64
N ASN A 99 -17.40 -20.18 -7.23
CA ASN A 99 -17.18 -20.23 -8.68
C ASN A 99 -17.67 -18.96 -9.40
N VAL A 100 -17.20 -17.79 -8.96
CA VAL A 100 -17.71 -16.50 -9.40
C VAL A 100 -17.59 -16.36 -10.93
N MET A 101 -18.71 -16.11 -11.58
CA MET A 101 -18.82 -15.98 -13.04
C MET A 101 -18.44 -14.56 -13.48
N TRP A 102 -17.17 -14.17 -13.29
CA TRP A 102 -16.68 -12.82 -13.53
C TRP A 102 -16.90 -12.30 -14.95
N GLU A 103 -16.72 -13.17 -15.96
CA GLU A 103 -16.92 -12.74 -17.36
C GLU A 103 -18.38 -12.37 -17.64
N GLU A 104 -19.32 -13.11 -17.07
CA GLU A 104 -20.73 -12.78 -17.21
C GLU A 104 -21.11 -11.50 -16.44
N LEU A 105 -20.50 -11.27 -15.29
CA LEU A 105 -20.62 -9.99 -14.58
C LEU A 105 -20.07 -8.84 -15.43
N PHE A 106 -18.88 -8.98 -16.01
CA PHE A 106 -18.28 -7.95 -16.87
C PHE A 106 -19.18 -7.66 -18.09
N LYS A 107 -19.71 -8.70 -18.75
CA LYS A 107 -20.67 -8.55 -19.84
C LYS A 107 -21.96 -7.86 -19.40
N PHE A 108 -22.49 -8.22 -18.23
CA PHE A 108 -23.70 -7.61 -17.68
C PHE A 108 -23.50 -6.12 -17.43
N PHE A 109 -22.45 -5.73 -16.71
CA PHE A 109 -22.18 -4.34 -16.40
C PHE A 109 -21.83 -3.50 -17.64
N SER A 110 -21.19 -4.07 -18.65
CA SER A 110 -20.89 -3.36 -19.91
C SER A 110 -22.13 -2.88 -20.68
N LYS A 111 -23.29 -3.50 -20.48
CA LYS A 111 -24.55 -3.13 -21.14
C LYS A 111 -25.13 -1.79 -20.63
N ARG A 112 -24.83 -1.39 -19.39
CA ARG A 112 -25.25 -0.12 -18.76
C ARG A 112 -26.73 0.24 -18.89
N ASN A 113 -27.61 -0.74 -18.96
CA ASN A 113 -29.05 -0.55 -19.20
C ASN A 113 -29.89 -0.58 -17.91
N PHE A 114 -29.26 -0.57 -16.75
CA PHE A 114 -29.91 -0.63 -15.44
C PHE A 114 -29.43 0.51 -14.51
N SER A 115 -30.08 0.67 -13.37
CA SER A 115 -29.60 1.55 -12.29
C SER A 115 -29.17 0.70 -11.08
N PHE A 116 -28.13 1.12 -10.37
CA PHE A 116 -27.67 0.42 -9.16
C PHE A 116 -28.78 0.32 -8.10
N ASN A 117 -29.60 1.36 -7.98
CA ASN A 117 -30.75 1.32 -7.07
C ASN A 117 -31.72 0.20 -7.47
N SER A 118 -32.02 0.06 -8.78
CA SER A 118 -32.91 -1.01 -9.24
C SER A 118 -32.29 -2.40 -9.09
N LEU A 119 -30.96 -2.54 -9.18
CA LEU A 119 -30.25 -3.78 -8.96
C LEU A 119 -30.16 -4.11 -7.46
N LEU A 120 -29.61 -3.24 -6.64
CA LEU A 120 -29.35 -3.49 -5.20
C LEU A 120 -30.63 -3.54 -4.36
N MET A 121 -31.69 -2.84 -4.77
CA MET A 121 -33.00 -2.85 -4.10
C MET A 121 -34.00 -3.77 -4.78
N GLY A 122 -33.60 -4.43 -5.87
CA GLY A 122 -34.46 -5.32 -6.66
C GLY A 122 -34.66 -6.70 -6.01
N ASN A 123 -35.68 -7.40 -6.50
CA ASN A 123 -36.00 -8.76 -6.02
C ASN A 123 -34.88 -9.76 -6.31
N ASP A 124 -34.19 -9.64 -7.43
CA ASP A 124 -33.13 -10.58 -7.82
C ASP A 124 -31.96 -10.52 -6.83
N PHE A 125 -31.52 -9.31 -6.44
CA PHE A 125 -30.48 -9.14 -5.39
C PHE A 125 -30.98 -9.65 -4.03
N LEU A 126 -32.23 -9.33 -3.65
CA LEU A 126 -32.82 -9.78 -2.38
C LEU A 126 -32.90 -11.31 -2.32
N GLN A 127 -33.29 -11.97 -3.41
CA GLN A 127 -33.37 -13.42 -3.46
C GLN A 127 -32.00 -14.06 -3.35
N ALA A 128 -31.00 -13.59 -4.12
CA ALA A 128 -29.61 -14.09 -4.04
C ALA A 128 -29.00 -13.85 -2.65
N ALA A 129 -29.26 -12.67 -2.04
CA ALA A 129 -28.82 -12.38 -0.68
C ALA A 129 -29.50 -13.29 0.37
N ARG A 130 -30.80 -13.59 0.21
CA ARG A 130 -31.52 -14.53 1.10
C ARG A 130 -30.94 -15.93 1.01
N GLU A 131 -30.63 -16.42 -0.18
CA GLU A 131 -29.99 -17.71 -0.34
C GLU A 131 -28.60 -17.75 0.30
N CYS A 132 -27.79 -16.71 0.11
CA CYS A 132 -26.49 -16.58 0.76
C CYS A 132 -26.64 -16.58 2.30
N TYR A 133 -27.57 -15.81 2.83
CA TYR A 133 -27.89 -15.75 4.26
C TYR A 133 -28.25 -17.15 4.80
N GLN A 134 -29.20 -17.85 4.17
CA GLN A 134 -29.65 -19.17 4.63
C GLN A 134 -28.56 -20.23 4.61
N LEU A 135 -27.63 -20.15 3.64
CA LEU A 135 -26.57 -21.13 3.47
C LEU A 135 -25.33 -20.87 4.34
N ARG A 136 -25.08 -19.60 4.70
CA ARG A 136 -23.80 -19.22 5.27
C ARG A 136 -23.89 -18.44 6.59
N TYR A 137 -24.97 -17.72 6.80
CA TYR A 137 -25.09 -16.74 7.89
C TYR A 137 -26.44 -16.75 8.61
N PRO A 138 -27.07 -17.92 8.86
CA PRO A 138 -28.41 -17.99 9.43
C PRO A 138 -28.50 -17.48 10.87
N GLU A 139 -27.36 -17.35 11.54
CA GLU A 139 -27.26 -16.98 12.97
C GLU A 139 -27.34 -15.46 13.21
N ILE A 140 -27.25 -14.63 12.16
CA ILE A 140 -27.22 -13.18 12.32
C ILE A 140 -28.54 -12.54 11.88
N VAL A 141 -28.73 -11.26 12.21
CA VAL A 141 -29.93 -10.52 11.83
C VAL A 141 -29.95 -10.25 10.32
N PHE A 142 -30.97 -10.74 9.62
CA PHE A 142 -31.07 -10.65 8.16
C PHE A 142 -31.04 -9.21 7.62
N SER A 143 -31.68 -8.25 8.33
CA SER A 143 -31.65 -6.85 7.89
C SER A 143 -30.23 -6.30 7.85
N ASP A 144 -29.44 -6.58 8.88
CA ASP A 144 -28.07 -6.08 9.00
C ASP A 144 -27.15 -6.77 8.00
N PHE A 145 -27.33 -8.08 7.79
CA PHE A 145 -26.68 -8.81 6.71
C PHE A 145 -26.98 -8.20 5.35
N LEU A 146 -28.24 -7.93 5.03
CA LEU A 146 -28.66 -7.39 3.75
C LEU A 146 -28.05 -5.99 3.50
N TRP A 147 -28.03 -5.12 4.52
CA TRP A 147 -27.39 -3.81 4.42
C TRP A 147 -25.87 -3.91 4.27
N THR A 148 -25.23 -4.84 4.97
CA THR A 148 -23.80 -5.12 4.82
C THR A 148 -23.49 -5.56 3.40
N MET A 149 -24.26 -6.51 2.84
CA MET A 149 -24.08 -6.96 1.45
C MET A 149 -24.23 -5.80 0.46
N ARG A 150 -25.19 -4.91 0.64
CA ARG A 150 -25.35 -3.71 -0.20
C ARG A 150 -24.18 -2.77 -0.08
N SER A 151 -23.65 -2.57 1.11
CA SER A 151 -22.49 -1.71 1.37
C SER A 151 -21.22 -2.27 0.72
N ILE A 152 -21.03 -3.59 0.73
CA ILE A 152 -19.89 -4.28 0.11
C ILE A 152 -19.96 -4.20 -1.43
N TYR A 153 -21.15 -4.43 -1.99
CA TYR A 153 -21.28 -4.57 -3.45
C TYR A 153 -21.49 -3.25 -4.19
N LEU A 154 -21.95 -2.19 -3.53
CA LEU A 154 -22.10 -0.89 -4.18
C LEU A 154 -20.77 -0.36 -4.75
N PRO A 155 -19.66 -0.29 -4.00
CA PRO A 155 -18.37 0.13 -4.57
C PRO A 155 -17.90 -0.77 -5.70
N LEU A 156 -18.05 -2.08 -5.56
CA LEU A 156 -17.68 -3.02 -6.63
C LEU A 156 -18.51 -2.79 -7.90
N PHE A 157 -19.80 -2.54 -7.79
CA PHE A 157 -20.67 -2.29 -8.94
C PHE A 157 -20.34 -0.96 -9.62
N LEU A 158 -19.93 0.06 -8.85
CA LEU A 158 -19.44 1.33 -9.41
C LEU A 158 -18.14 1.11 -10.22
N VAL A 159 -17.25 0.25 -9.72
CA VAL A 159 -16.03 -0.16 -10.42
C VAL A 159 -16.37 -0.93 -11.70
N LEU A 160 -17.27 -1.89 -11.65
CA LEU A 160 -17.70 -2.69 -12.82
C LEU A 160 -18.43 -1.85 -13.89
N ASP A 161 -19.04 -0.72 -13.54
CA ASP A 161 -19.70 0.21 -14.47
C ASP A 161 -18.72 1.24 -15.09
N THR A 162 -17.44 1.13 -14.82
CA THR A 162 -16.44 2.09 -15.28
C THR A 162 -16.15 1.94 -16.79
N ASP A 163 -16.02 3.09 -17.49
CA ASP A 163 -15.45 3.11 -18.83
C ASP A 163 -13.94 2.93 -18.75
N LEU A 164 -13.46 1.89 -19.38
CA LEU A 164 -12.05 1.58 -19.41
C LEU A 164 -11.39 2.27 -20.60
N PRO A 165 -10.28 3.01 -20.39
CA PRO A 165 -9.47 3.50 -21.49
C PRO A 165 -8.83 2.32 -22.25
N GLU A 166 -8.70 2.43 -23.57
CA GLU A 166 -8.00 1.42 -24.35
C GLU A 166 -6.47 1.58 -24.15
N ALA A 167 -5.80 0.46 -23.84
CA ALA A 167 -4.35 0.41 -23.64
C ALA A 167 -3.80 -0.97 -23.98
N ASP A 168 -2.51 -1.04 -24.34
CA ASP A 168 -1.81 -2.29 -24.66
C ASP A 168 -1.53 -3.12 -23.40
N LEU A 169 -1.33 -2.45 -22.28
CA LEU A 169 -1.03 -3.05 -20.97
C LEU A 169 -1.81 -2.33 -19.88
N TYR A 170 -2.45 -3.10 -19.02
CA TYR A 170 -2.94 -2.62 -17.73
C TYR A 170 -1.95 -3.01 -16.65
N HIS A 171 -1.43 -2.01 -15.95
CA HIS A 171 -0.54 -2.17 -14.81
C HIS A 171 -1.27 -1.76 -13.53
N CYS A 172 -1.77 -2.73 -12.79
CA CYS A 172 -2.46 -2.52 -11.51
C CYS A 172 -1.45 -2.49 -10.36
N VAL A 173 -1.50 -1.48 -9.51
CA VAL A 173 -0.59 -1.37 -8.35
C VAL A 173 -1.18 -1.94 -7.06
N ALA A 174 -2.31 -2.62 -7.16
CA ALA A 174 -2.97 -3.37 -6.10
C ALA A 174 -3.88 -4.45 -6.72
N THR A 175 -4.23 -5.47 -5.93
CA THR A 175 -5.12 -6.56 -6.34
C THR A 175 -6.61 -6.27 -6.08
N GLY A 176 -6.95 -5.25 -5.30
CA GLY A 176 -8.33 -4.90 -4.94
C GLY A 176 -9.20 -4.45 -6.11
N TYR A 177 -9.80 -3.30 -6.00
CA TYR A 177 -10.60 -2.73 -7.09
C TYR A 177 -9.76 -2.45 -8.35
N ALA A 178 -8.47 -2.13 -8.17
CA ALA A 178 -7.52 -1.98 -9.29
C ALA A 178 -7.40 -3.30 -10.08
N GLY A 179 -7.24 -4.43 -9.39
CA GLY A 179 -7.17 -5.74 -10.02
C GLY A 179 -8.45 -6.14 -10.74
N VAL A 180 -9.62 -5.73 -10.22
CA VAL A 180 -10.91 -5.94 -10.90
C VAL A 180 -10.96 -5.20 -12.23
N LEU A 181 -10.56 -3.91 -12.26
CA LEU A 181 -10.52 -3.10 -13.49
C LEU A 181 -9.54 -3.66 -14.51
N GLY A 182 -8.33 -4.05 -14.07
CA GLY A 182 -7.36 -4.69 -14.95
C GLY A 182 -7.85 -6.01 -15.53
N SER A 183 -8.52 -6.84 -14.72
CA SER A 183 -9.14 -8.11 -15.16
C SER A 183 -10.25 -7.87 -16.17
N MET A 184 -11.08 -6.84 -15.94
CA MET A 184 -12.14 -6.43 -16.86
C MET A 184 -11.57 -5.92 -18.20
N ALA A 185 -10.50 -5.14 -18.15
CA ALA A 185 -9.80 -4.64 -19.33
C ALA A 185 -9.23 -5.77 -20.17
N LYS A 186 -8.57 -6.74 -19.53
CA LYS A 186 -8.03 -7.92 -20.21
C LYS A 186 -9.12 -8.72 -20.94
N VAL A 187 -10.28 -8.90 -20.32
CA VAL A 187 -11.42 -9.59 -20.97
C VAL A 187 -11.98 -8.76 -22.12
N LYS A 188 -12.05 -7.43 -21.97
CA LYS A 188 -12.64 -6.54 -22.97
C LYS A 188 -11.74 -6.32 -24.19
N TYR A 189 -10.44 -6.10 -23.96
CA TYR A 189 -9.49 -5.66 -24.99
C TYR A 189 -8.45 -6.73 -25.36
N GLY A 190 -8.34 -7.82 -24.60
CA GLY A 190 -7.27 -8.82 -24.80
C GLY A 190 -5.87 -8.29 -24.47
N CYS A 191 -5.78 -7.18 -23.74
CA CYS A 191 -4.52 -6.53 -23.39
C CYS A 191 -3.71 -7.31 -22.34
N GLY A 192 -2.42 -6.98 -22.17
CA GLY A 192 -1.61 -7.50 -21.08
C GLY A 192 -2.12 -7.03 -19.71
N LEU A 193 -1.92 -7.85 -18.68
CA LEU A 193 -2.23 -7.52 -17.29
C LEU A 193 -1.04 -7.80 -16.38
N LEU A 194 -0.44 -6.73 -15.86
CA LEU A 194 0.60 -6.74 -14.84
C LEU A 194 -0.02 -6.29 -13.51
N VAL A 195 0.27 -7.03 -12.43
CA VAL A 195 -0.12 -6.66 -11.07
C VAL A 195 1.14 -6.49 -10.23
N SER A 196 1.34 -5.30 -9.67
CA SER A 196 2.47 -4.99 -8.78
C SER A 196 1.94 -4.65 -7.38
N GLU A 197 2.18 -5.52 -6.40
CA GLU A 197 1.80 -5.26 -5.02
C GLU A 197 2.99 -4.66 -4.24
N HIS A 198 2.75 -3.51 -3.65
CA HIS A 198 3.71 -2.81 -2.76
C HIS A 198 3.49 -3.14 -1.27
N GLY A 199 2.40 -3.76 -0.94
CA GLY A 199 1.99 -4.41 0.29
C GLY A 199 0.97 -5.48 -0.08
N ILE A 200 0.69 -6.43 0.80
CA ILE A 200 -0.32 -7.47 0.53
C ILE A 200 -1.72 -6.90 0.81
N TYR A 201 -2.40 -6.50 -0.27
CA TYR A 201 -3.68 -5.79 -0.22
C TYR A 201 -4.70 -6.41 0.76
N THR A 202 -4.89 -7.73 0.70
CA THR A 202 -5.83 -8.42 1.59
C THR A 202 -5.44 -8.32 3.05
N ARG A 203 -4.14 -8.36 3.37
CA ARG A 203 -3.65 -8.23 4.75
C ARG A 203 -3.84 -6.80 5.27
N GLU A 204 -3.53 -5.80 4.46
CA GLU A 204 -3.73 -4.40 4.81
C GLU A 204 -5.21 -4.09 5.07
N ARG A 205 -6.12 -4.59 4.20
CA ARG A 205 -7.57 -4.44 4.40
C ARG A 205 -8.07 -5.21 5.61
N GLU A 206 -7.54 -6.39 5.91
CA GLU A 206 -7.87 -7.17 7.10
C GLU A 206 -7.48 -6.41 8.37
N GLU A 207 -6.26 -5.86 8.43
CA GLU A 207 -5.79 -5.05 9.57
C GLU A 207 -6.65 -3.80 9.77
N GLU A 208 -7.01 -3.09 8.71
CA GLU A 208 -7.90 -1.93 8.78
C GLU A 208 -9.27 -2.30 9.34
N LEU A 209 -9.86 -3.41 8.87
CA LEU A 209 -11.15 -3.88 9.34
C LEU A 209 -11.12 -4.34 10.80
N ILE A 210 -10.02 -4.98 11.24
CA ILE A 210 -9.86 -5.39 12.64
C ILE A 210 -9.92 -4.16 13.56
N ARG A 211 -9.30 -3.05 13.15
CA ARG A 211 -9.27 -1.78 13.91
C ARG A 211 -10.53 -0.93 13.74
N ALA A 212 -11.29 -1.16 12.68
CA ALA A 212 -12.48 -0.37 12.36
C ALA A 212 -13.56 -0.51 13.43
N LYS A 213 -14.14 0.62 13.84
CA LYS A 213 -15.26 0.69 14.80
C LYS A 213 -16.64 0.68 14.13
N TRP A 214 -16.69 0.93 12.79
CA TRP A 214 -17.94 1.02 12.03
C TRP A 214 -18.49 -0.34 11.57
N VAL A 215 -17.69 -1.41 11.71
CA VAL A 215 -18.09 -2.79 11.40
C VAL A 215 -17.63 -3.71 12.52
N GLU A 216 -18.49 -4.65 12.94
CA GLU A 216 -18.24 -5.50 14.10
C GLU A 216 -18.48 -6.99 13.79
N GLY A 217 -17.87 -7.85 14.59
CA GLY A 217 -18.12 -9.29 14.59
C GLY A 217 -17.96 -9.95 13.22
N ILE A 218 -18.91 -10.80 12.87
CA ILE A 218 -18.90 -11.60 11.63
C ILE A 218 -18.93 -10.74 10.36
N TYR A 219 -19.43 -9.51 10.45
CA TYR A 219 -19.48 -8.61 9.29
C TYR A 219 -18.08 -8.22 8.81
N LYS A 220 -17.08 -8.16 9.69
CA LYS A 220 -15.67 -7.99 9.31
C LYS A 220 -15.21 -9.13 8.37
N ASN A 221 -15.57 -10.37 8.70
CA ASN A 221 -15.21 -11.53 7.89
C ASN A 221 -15.83 -11.48 6.49
N ILE A 222 -17.07 -11.00 6.36
CA ILE A 222 -17.75 -10.85 5.07
C ILE A 222 -17.00 -9.84 4.18
N TRP A 223 -16.53 -8.72 4.75
CA TRP A 223 -15.71 -7.76 4.05
C TRP A 223 -14.34 -8.33 3.64
N ILE A 224 -13.68 -9.05 4.54
CA ILE A 224 -12.38 -9.69 4.27
C ILE A 224 -12.50 -10.70 3.12
N GLU A 225 -13.55 -11.52 3.12
CA GLU A 225 -13.83 -12.45 2.02
C GLU A 225 -14.01 -11.74 0.68
N GLN A 226 -14.64 -10.56 0.68
CA GLN A 226 -14.79 -9.77 -0.54
C GLN A 226 -13.44 -9.30 -1.07
N PHE A 227 -12.55 -8.82 -0.21
CA PHE A 227 -11.21 -8.40 -0.63
C PHE A 227 -10.36 -9.58 -1.13
N LYS A 228 -10.40 -10.74 -0.46
CA LYS A 228 -9.76 -11.98 -0.92
C LYS A 228 -10.27 -12.42 -2.31
N LYS A 229 -11.57 -12.33 -2.55
CA LYS A 229 -12.21 -12.64 -3.83
C LYS A 229 -11.69 -11.76 -4.98
N MET A 230 -11.52 -10.46 -4.74
CA MET A 230 -10.98 -9.53 -5.73
C MET A 230 -9.50 -9.81 -6.02
N SER A 231 -8.71 -10.09 -4.97
CA SER A 231 -7.29 -10.46 -5.16
C SER A 231 -7.12 -11.77 -5.92
N MET A 232 -7.92 -12.78 -5.62
CA MET A 232 -7.91 -14.05 -6.37
C MET A 232 -8.25 -13.84 -7.86
N LEU A 233 -9.22 -12.96 -8.18
CA LEU A 233 -9.52 -12.60 -9.56
C LEU A 233 -8.30 -12.00 -10.25
N ALA A 234 -7.66 -11.00 -9.62
CA ALA A 234 -6.50 -10.31 -10.14
C ALA A 234 -5.33 -11.30 -10.40
N TYR A 235 -4.99 -12.13 -9.43
CA TYR A 235 -3.91 -13.13 -9.55
C TYR A 235 -4.16 -14.13 -10.67
N ASN A 236 -5.39 -14.66 -10.75
CA ASN A 236 -5.73 -15.65 -11.79
C ASN A 236 -5.69 -15.04 -13.19
N ARG A 237 -6.07 -13.76 -13.35
CA ARG A 237 -6.12 -13.09 -14.65
C ARG A 237 -4.79 -12.42 -15.04
N ALA A 238 -3.92 -12.09 -14.10
CA ALA A 238 -2.62 -11.50 -14.40
C ALA A 238 -1.77 -12.41 -15.31
N ASP A 239 -1.02 -11.80 -16.22
CA ASP A 239 0.05 -12.47 -16.97
C ASP A 239 1.33 -12.54 -16.14
N LEU A 240 1.57 -11.49 -15.35
CA LEU A 240 2.69 -11.37 -14.43
C LEU A 240 2.24 -10.66 -13.15
N VAL A 241 2.72 -11.15 -12.02
CA VAL A 241 2.57 -10.52 -10.70
C VAL A 241 3.97 -10.19 -10.18
N THR A 242 4.18 -8.98 -9.65
CA THR A 242 5.45 -8.65 -9.01
C THR A 242 5.28 -8.60 -7.49
N SER A 243 6.29 -9.11 -6.81
CA SER A 243 6.41 -9.13 -5.35
C SER A 243 7.67 -8.39 -4.94
N LEU A 244 7.66 -7.69 -3.80
CA LEU A 244 8.82 -6.93 -3.36
C LEU A 244 9.92 -7.81 -2.74
N TYR A 245 9.57 -8.95 -2.14
CA TYR A 245 10.50 -9.84 -1.42
C TYR A 245 9.92 -11.25 -1.28
N GLY A 246 10.77 -12.21 -0.84
CA GLY A 246 10.43 -13.62 -0.80
C GLY A 246 9.19 -13.96 0.02
N HIS A 247 9.11 -13.48 1.26
CA HIS A 247 7.96 -13.75 2.12
C HIS A 247 6.65 -13.12 1.59
N ALA A 248 6.70 -11.97 0.92
CA ALA A 248 5.51 -11.43 0.24
C ALA A 248 5.06 -12.34 -0.91
N LYS A 249 6.00 -12.94 -1.67
CA LYS A 249 5.69 -13.96 -2.67
C LYS A 249 4.98 -15.17 -2.05
N GLU A 250 5.46 -15.67 -0.91
CA GLU A 250 4.84 -16.78 -0.18
C GLU A 250 3.38 -16.45 0.19
N LEU A 251 3.14 -15.26 0.74
CA LEU A 251 1.80 -14.80 1.07
C LEU A 251 0.89 -14.66 -0.17
N GLN A 252 1.43 -14.21 -1.31
CA GLN A 252 0.66 -14.17 -2.56
C GLN A 252 0.26 -15.57 -3.04
N VAL A 253 1.16 -16.56 -2.91
CA VAL A 253 0.86 -17.97 -3.22
C VAL A 253 -0.23 -18.52 -2.29
N GLU A 254 -0.13 -18.28 -0.98
CA GLU A 254 -1.18 -18.65 -0.01
C GLU A 254 -2.54 -18.03 -0.33
N LEU A 255 -2.55 -16.82 -0.88
CA LEU A 255 -3.76 -16.11 -1.31
C LEU A 255 -4.27 -16.55 -2.69
N GLY A 256 -3.64 -17.56 -3.30
CA GLY A 256 -4.07 -18.18 -4.54
C GLY A 256 -3.44 -17.64 -5.82
N CYS A 257 -2.31 -16.91 -5.72
CA CYS A 257 -1.54 -16.53 -6.89
C CYS A 257 -0.75 -17.73 -7.41
N PRO A 258 -0.82 -18.10 -8.71
CA PRO A 258 0.05 -19.12 -9.27
C PRO A 258 1.52 -18.71 -9.16
N GLU A 259 2.36 -19.59 -8.58
CA GLU A 259 3.74 -19.25 -8.25
C GLU A 259 4.57 -18.87 -9.49
N GLU A 260 4.32 -19.53 -10.60
CA GLU A 260 5.00 -19.30 -11.89
C GLU A 260 4.75 -17.91 -12.48
N LYS A 261 3.70 -17.21 -12.02
CA LYS A 261 3.42 -15.82 -12.42
C LYS A 261 4.13 -14.78 -11.58
N ILE A 262 4.77 -15.17 -10.46
CA ILE A 262 5.34 -14.22 -9.52
C ILE A 262 6.83 -13.98 -9.83
N ARG A 263 7.18 -12.71 -10.04
CA ARG A 263 8.56 -12.24 -10.14
C ARG A 263 8.89 -11.32 -8.96
N ILE A 264 9.97 -11.60 -8.23
CA ILE A 264 10.45 -10.71 -7.17
C ILE A 264 11.12 -9.50 -7.82
N THR A 265 10.61 -8.30 -7.48
CA THR A 265 11.07 -7.01 -7.98
C THR A 265 11.15 -6.02 -6.82
N PRO A 266 12.27 -6.03 -6.07
CA PRO A 266 12.43 -5.12 -4.93
C PRO A 266 12.33 -3.66 -5.34
N ASN A 267 11.81 -2.82 -4.45
CA ASN A 267 11.93 -1.37 -4.63
C ASN A 267 13.39 -0.96 -4.50
N GLY A 268 13.77 0.05 -5.29
CA GLY A 268 15.08 0.66 -5.23
C GLY A 268 15.03 2.11 -4.78
N ILE A 269 16.15 2.62 -4.30
CA ILE A 269 16.31 4.04 -3.95
C ILE A 269 17.39 4.70 -4.80
N ASP A 270 17.27 6.01 -4.97
CA ASP A 270 18.32 6.86 -5.53
C ASP A 270 19.35 7.16 -4.43
N TRP A 271 20.28 6.23 -4.26
CA TRP A 271 21.31 6.28 -3.23
C TRP A 271 22.25 7.48 -3.36
N LYS A 272 22.44 8.03 -4.57
CA LYS A 272 23.32 9.18 -4.84
C LYS A 272 22.87 10.43 -4.09
N ARG A 273 21.59 10.55 -3.80
CA ARG A 273 21.05 11.65 -2.99
C ARG A 273 21.60 11.69 -1.56
N PHE A 274 22.09 10.56 -1.05
CA PHE A 274 22.59 10.39 0.32
C PHE A 274 24.11 10.23 0.39
N GLU A 275 24.81 10.17 -0.75
CA GLU A 275 26.25 9.91 -0.81
C GLU A 275 27.08 11.05 -0.20
N LYS A 276 26.63 12.28 -0.41
CA LYS A 276 27.33 13.45 0.09
C LYS A 276 26.49 14.11 1.19
N TYR A 277 26.90 13.90 2.41
CA TYR A 277 26.39 14.64 3.54
C TYR A 277 27.35 15.79 3.87
N GLU A 278 26.87 17.01 3.80
CA GLU A 278 27.58 18.19 4.28
C GLU A 278 26.90 18.66 5.57
N PRO A 279 27.67 18.75 6.69
CA PRO A 279 27.11 19.26 7.94
C PRO A 279 26.53 20.66 7.74
N ASP A 280 25.24 20.81 8.01
CA ASP A 280 24.53 22.07 7.91
C ASP A 280 24.13 22.52 9.33
N SER A 281 24.70 23.63 9.81
CA SER A 281 24.39 24.16 11.12
C SER A 281 22.93 24.54 11.32
N SER A 282 22.20 24.79 10.23
CA SER A 282 20.78 25.10 10.29
C SER A 282 19.91 23.89 10.69
N THR A 283 20.44 22.67 10.58
CA THR A 283 19.71 21.45 10.99
C THR A 283 19.60 21.28 12.51
N GLY A 284 20.48 21.92 13.30
CA GLY A 284 20.52 21.76 14.76
C GLY A 284 21.10 20.40 15.21
N ILE A 285 21.85 19.70 14.33
CA ILE A 285 22.57 18.48 14.67
C ILE A 285 23.82 18.85 15.46
N GLU A 286 23.93 18.35 16.70
CA GLU A 286 24.96 18.67 17.66
C GLU A 286 26.06 17.59 17.67
N PRO A 287 27.33 17.89 17.37
CA PRO A 287 28.38 16.88 17.19
C PRO A 287 28.71 16.04 18.45
N ASP A 288 28.35 16.53 19.63
CA ASP A 288 28.61 15.89 20.92
C ASP A 288 27.47 14.99 21.41
N LYS A 289 26.34 14.95 20.68
CA LYS A 289 25.20 14.07 20.94
C LYS A 289 25.21 12.83 20.06
N ILE A 290 24.39 11.85 20.42
CA ILE A 290 24.14 10.63 19.64
C ILE A 290 22.73 10.73 19.06
N HIS A 291 22.67 10.81 17.75
CA HIS A 291 21.44 11.11 17.01
C HIS A 291 20.75 9.84 16.53
N VAL A 292 19.48 9.66 16.93
CA VAL A 292 18.59 8.60 16.49
C VAL A 292 17.57 9.20 15.52
N GLY A 293 17.54 8.75 14.28
CA GLY A 293 16.65 9.28 13.24
C GLY A 293 15.50 8.35 12.93
N ALA A 294 14.26 8.81 13.09
CA ALA A 294 13.04 8.12 12.68
C ALA A 294 12.42 8.86 11.49
N VAL A 295 12.56 8.33 10.28
CA VAL A 295 11.92 8.90 9.07
C VAL A 295 10.57 8.24 8.87
N LEU A 296 9.49 8.92 9.25
CA LEU A 296 8.15 8.36 9.24
C LEU A 296 7.06 9.44 9.27
N ARG A 297 5.84 9.07 8.91
CA ARG A 297 4.63 9.86 9.15
C ARG A 297 4.16 9.62 10.58
N VAL A 298 3.74 10.66 11.30
CA VAL A 298 3.23 10.49 12.67
C VAL A 298 1.80 9.98 12.62
N THR A 299 1.66 8.66 12.53
CA THR A 299 0.38 7.95 12.42
C THR A 299 0.41 6.68 13.28
N PRO A 300 -0.76 6.13 13.69
CA PRO A 300 -0.84 4.95 14.56
C PRO A 300 -0.07 3.72 14.04
N ILE A 301 -0.03 3.51 12.72
CA ILE A 301 0.67 2.38 12.11
C ILE A 301 2.19 2.43 12.31
N LYS A 302 2.75 3.62 12.54
CA LYS A 302 4.18 3.84 12.79
C LYS A 302 4.58 3.72 14.27
N ASP A 303 3.60 3.60 15.16
CA ASP A 303 3.75 3.39 16.61
C ASP A 303 4.77 4.31 17.28
N VAL A 304 4.61 5.60 17.01
CA VAL A 304 5.49 6.66 17.53
C VAL A 304 5.45 6.74 19.06
N LYS A 305 4.31 6.39 19.68
CA LYS A 305 4.17 6.39 21.14
C LYS A 305 5.08 5.37 21.81
N THR A 306 5.22 4.16 21.24
CA THR A 306 6.16 3.15 21.74
C THR A 306 7.61 3.62 21.58
N LEU A 307 7.94 4.26 20.45
CA LEU A 307 9.25 4.85 20.22
C LEU A 307 9.58 5.92 21.29
N ILE A 308 8.66 6.85 21.55
CA ILE A 308 8.85 7.91 22.57
C ILE A 308 9.13 7.31 23.96
N ARG A 309 8.33 6.30 24.36
CA ARG A 309 8.54 5.61 25.66
C ARG A 309 9.89 4.89 25.73
N ALA A 310 10.24 4.15 24.68
CA ALA A 310 11.52 3.45 24.63
C ALA A 310 12.71 4.41 24.64
N PHE A 311 12.59 5.53 23.91
CA PHE A 311 13.61 6.57 23.91
C PHE A 311 13.75 7.23 25.28
N ALA A 312 12.65 7.48 26.00
CA ALA A 312 12.68 8.03 27.36
C ALA A 312 13.56 7.18 28.28
N TYR A 313 13.32 5.85 28.33
CA TYR A 313 14.15 4.94 29.12
C TYR A 313 15.59 4.82 28.60
N ALA A 314 15.81 4.88 27.30
CA ALA A 314 17.15 4.84 26.73
C ALA A 314 17.96 6.11 27.10
N LYS A 315 17.28 7.26 27.16
CA LYS A 315 17.86 8.54 27.53
C LYS A 315 18.35 8.60 28.99
N GLU A 316 17.66 7.90 29.91
CA GLU A 316 18.11 7.75 31.29
C GLU A 316 19.47 7.03 31.37
N GLU A 317 19.70 6.03 30.53
CA GLU A 317 20.95 5.27 30.49
C GLU A 317 22.07 5.97 29.68
N VAL A 318 21.69 6.73 28.65
CA VAL A 318 22.62 7.43 27.76
C VAL A 318 22.17 8.89 27.58
N PRO A 319 22.54 9.81 28.47
CA PRO A 319 22.04 11.20 28.47
C PRO A 319 22.35 12.01 27.20
N LYS A 320 23.32 11.57 26.38
CA LYS A 320 23.69 12.23 25.12
C LYS A 320 22.77 11.90 23.93
N LEU A 321 21.78 11.02 24.10
CA LEU A 321 20.84 10.67 23.02
C LEU A 321 19.96 11.87 22.63
N LYS A 322 19.68 12.01 21.34
CA LYS A 322 18.70 12.93 20.77
C LYS A 322 17.90 12.21 19.67
N LEU A 323 16.57 12.27 19.76
CA LEU A 323 15.65 11.64 18.81
C LEU A 323 15.10 12.67 17.83
N TRP A 324 15.15 12.32 16.57
CA TRP A 324 14.59 13.09 15.45
C TRP A 324 13.45 12.32 14.83
N ILE A 325 12.22 12.83 14.91
CA ILE A 325 11.04 12.31 14.26
C ILE A 325 10.79 13.16 13.02
N MET A 326 11.22 12.63 11.87
CA MET A 326 11.32 13.36 10.61
C MET A 326 10.18 12.94 9.69
N GLY A 327 9.20 13.80 9.52
CA GLY A 327 8.06 13.57 8.62
C GLY A 327 6.79 14.30 9.05
N PRO A 328 5.71 14.16 8.26
CA PRO A 328 4.47 14.90 8.47
C PRO A 328 3.77 14.51 9.78
N VAL A 329 3.16 15.51 10.41
CA VAL A 329 2.36 15.40 11.64
C VAL A 329 0.88 15.74 11.39
N ASP A 330 0.53 16.06 10.15
CA ASP A 330 -0.76 16.60 9.71
C ASP A 330 -1.68 15.55 9.04
N GLU A 331 -1.25 14.28 8.97
CA GLU A 331 -2.06 13.20 8.39
C GLU A 331 -3.04 12.59 9.41
N ASP A 332 -2.68 12.60 10.70
CA ASP A 332 -3.51 12.19 11.83
C ASP A 332 -3.23 13.14 13.00
N GLU A 333 -3.94 14.27 13.00
CA GLU A 333 -3.72 15.37 13.97
C GLU A 333 -4.03 14.92 15.41
N GLU A 334 -5.00 14.03 15.61
CA GLU A 334 -5.35 13.50 16.94
C GLU A 334 -4.20 12.66 17.50
N TYR A 335 -3.69 11.73 16.69
CA TYR A 335 -2.56 10.89 17.09
C TYR A 335 -1.27 11.70 17.30
N ALA A 336 -1.00 12.68 16.44
CA ALA A 336 0.14 13.56 16.58
C ALA A 336 0.07 14.37 17.89
N LYS A 337 -1.11 14.91 18.22
CA LYS A 337 -1.36 15.61 19.48
C LYS A 337 -1.09 14.71 20.69
N GLU A 338 -1.60 13.45 20.66
CA GLU A 338 -1.32 12.49 21.73
C GLU A 338 0.19 12.15 21.86
N CYS A 339 0.95 12.17 20.76
CA CYS A 339 2.40 12.01 20.79
C CYS A 339 3.09 13.20 21.46
N PHE A 340 2.66 14.44 21.17
CA PHE A 340 3.22 15.65 21.80
C PHE A 340 2.91 15.67 23.30
N GLU A 341 1.65 15.39 23.68
CA GLU A 341 1.24 15.30 25.09
C GLU A 341 2.03 14.22 25.84
N LEU A 342 2.33 13.09 25.19
CA LEU A 342 3.17 12.05 25.79
C LEU A 342 4.60 12.52 26.05
N VAL A 343 5.21 13.28 25.15
CA VAL A 343 6.56 13.85 25.34
C VAL A 343 6.55 14.82 26.54
N GLU A 344 5.56 15.70 26.62
CA GLU A 344 5.39 16.64 27.74
C GLU A 344 5.19 15.90 29.06
N LEU A 345 4.30 14.89 29.08
CA LEU A 345 4.01 14.08 30.28
C LEU A 345 5.25 13.35 30.81
N LEU A 346 6.07 12.81 29.92
CA LEU A 346 7.30 12.11 30.30
C LEU A 346 8.44 13.08 30.65
N GLY A 347 8.32 14.36 30.32
CA GLY A 347 9.33 15.37 30.57
C GLY A 347 10.68 15.06 29.90
N VAL A 348 10.69 14.36 28.77
CA VAL A 348 11.90 13.92 28.11
C VAL A 348 12.45 15.01 27.19
N PRO A 349 13.64 15.52 27.46
CA PRO A 349 14.29 16.48 26.56
C PRO A 349 14.86 15.79 25.33
N ASP A 350 15.21 16.57 24.31
CA ASP A 350 15.92 16.09 23.12
C ASP A 350 15.07 15.14 22.21
N ILE A 351 13.74 15.32 22.17
CA ILE A 351 12.88 14.77 21.14
C ILE A 351 12.45 15.91 20.21
N VAL A 352 12.76 15.79 18.92
CA VAL A 352 12.48 16.83 17.93
C VAL A 352 11.53 16.27 16.86
N PHE A 353 10.36 16.89 16.71
CA PHE A 353 9.47 16.66 15.56
C PHE A 353 9.78 17.73 14.51
N THR A 354 10.29 17.31 13.36
CA THR A 354 10.74 18.26 12.33
C THR A 354 9.63 18.69 11.37
N GLY A 355 8.50 17.94 11.32
CA GLY A 355 7.56 18.06 10.22
C GLY A 355 8.17 17.58 8.90
N ARG A 356 7.60 18.03 7.77
CA ARG A 356 8.10 17.70 6.43
C ARG A 356 9.42 18.40 6.16
N ILE A 357 10.48 17.63 5.92
CA ILE A 357 11.83 18.13 5.63
C ILE A 357 12.47 17.36 4.48
N ASP A 358 13.55 17.87 3.95
CA ASP A 358 14.45 17.10 3.07
C ASP A 358 15.38 16.23 3.93
N VAL A 359 15.06 14.94 4.01
CA VAL A 359 15.78 13.96 4.84
C VAL A 359 17.25 13.79 4.43
N THR A 360 17.63 14.15 3.20
CA THR A 360 19.02 14.04 2.71
C THR A 360 19.96 14.94 3.50
N LYS A 361 19.44 16.06 4.05
CA LYS A 361 20.20 16.99 4.87
C LYS A 361 20.42 16.53 6.32
N TYR A 362 19.69 15.49 6.75
CA TYR A 362 19.69 15.02 8.12
C TYR A 362 20.30 13.64 8.30
N LEU A 363 19.98 12.69 7.41
CA LEU A 363 20.33 11.28 7.59
C LEU A 363 21.84 11.05 7.74
N GLY A 364 22.67 11.80 7.02
CA GLY A 364 24.11 11.70 7.14
C GLY A 364 24.64 12.09 8.52
N GLY A 365 23.92 12.95 9.26
CA GLY A 365 24.26 13.36 10.64
C GLY A 365 23.71 12.47 11.74
N MET A 366 22.88 11.46 11.39
CA MET A 366 22.39 10.49 12.37
C MET A 366 23.48 9.47 12.72
N ASP A 367 23.41 8.88 13.90
CA ASP A 367 24.22 7.73 14.32
C ASP A 367 23.56 6.40 14.01
N MET A 368 22.23 6.37 14.01
CA MET A 368 21.40 5.22 13.68
C MET A 368 20.03 5.66 13.21
N THR A 369 19.34 4.79 12.46
CA THR A 369 17.93 4.96 12.10
C THR A 369 17.05 4.01 12.89
N ILE A 370 15.78 4.39 13.09
CA ILE A 370 14.81 3.56 13.81
C ILE A 370 13.44 3.58 13.14
N LEU A 371 12.80 2.41 13.06
CA LEU A 371 11.45 2.20 12.53
C LEU A 371 10.67 1.26 13.46
N THR A 372 9.62 1.77 14.09
CA THR A 372 8.81 1.04 15.09
C THR A 372 7.45 0.62 14.56
N SER A 373 7.28 0.59 13.26
CA SER A 373 6.00 0.33 12.60
C SER A 373 5.38 -1.01 13.01
N ILE A 374 4.06 -1.05 13.05
CA ILE A 374 3.28 -2.27 13.31
C ILE A 374 3.15 -3.11 12.04
N SER A 375 3.15 -2.47 10.87
CA SER A 375 3.07 -3.14 9.57
C SER A 375 3.87 -2.37 8.53
N GLU A 376 4.57 -3.07 7.67
CA GLU A 376 5.33 -2.56 6.54
C GLU A 376 5.30 -3.54 5.36
N GLY A 377 5.51 -3.03 4.15
CA GLY A 377 5.90 -3.85 3.01
C GLY A 377 7.44 -3.94 2.94
N GLN A 378 8.05 -3.12 2.09
CA GLN A 378 9.49 -2.92 2.04
C GLN A 378 9.78 -1.46 2.41
N PRO A 379 10.22 -1.16 3.65
CA PRO A 379 10.41 0.21 4.11
C PRO A 379 11.61 0.89 3.43
N LEU A 380 11.34 1.87 2.59
CA LEU A 380 12.38 2.64 1.88
C LEU A 380 13.26 3.43 2.85
N THR A 381 12.70 3.84 3.99
CA THR A 381 13.44 4.62 5.00
C THR A 381 14.63 3.86 5.60
N ILE A 382 14.57 2.53 5.67
CA ILE A 382 15.71 1.69 6.05
C ILE A 382 16.78 1.76 4.95
N LEU A 383 16.39 1.64 3.68
CA LEU A 383 17.31 1.73 2.54
C LEU A 383 17.96 3.12 2.43
N GLU A 384 17.19 4.18 2.70
CA GLU A 384 17.70 5.56 2.77
C GLU A 384 18.74 5.70 3.88
N GLY A 385 18.49 5.12 5.05
CA GLY A 385 19.47 5.03 6.15
C GLY A 385 20.74 4.28 5.73
N TYR A 386 20.59 3.17 5.02
CA TYR A 386 21.73 2.39 4.50
C TYR A 386 22.53 3.16 3.46
N ALA A 387 21.89 3.94 2.58
CA ALA A 387 22.59 4.81 1.65
C ALA A 387 23.46 5.86 2.36
N ALA A 388 23.02 6.32 3.53
CA ALA A 388 23.80 7.19 4.43
C ALA A 388 24.74 6.40 5.36
N LYS A 389 24.92 5.09 5.18
CA LYS A 389 25.73 4.18 6.03
C LYS A 389 25.32 4.16 7.50
N LYS A 390 24.01 4.25 7.78
CA LYS A 390 23.47 4.19 9.15
C LYS A 390 22.86 2.81 9.43
N PRO A 391 23.15 2.21 10.61
CA PRO A 391 22.51 0.97 11.02
C PRO A 391 21.03 1.22 11.30
N ALA A 392 20.20 0.19 11.11
CA ALA A 392 18.78 0.25 11.39
C ALA A 392 18.41 -0.47 12.68
N ILE A 393 17.51 0.12 13.46
CA ILE A 393 16.69 -0.59 14.44
C ILE A 393 15.30 -0.68 13.83
N ALA A 394 14.74 -1.87 13.70
CA ALA A 394 13.43 -2.03 13.07
C ALA A 394 12.59 -3.09 13.76
N THR A 395 11.28 -2.90 13.78
CA THR A 395 10.34 -3.97 14.14
C THR A 395 10.38 -5.08 13.09
N ASP A 396 10.18 -6.34 13.52
CA ASP A 396 10.20 -7.51 12.65
C ASP A 396 8.88 -7.65 11.88
N VAL A 397 8.68 -6.76 10.92
CA VAL A 397 7.49 -6.69 10.07
C VAL A 397 7.86 -6.55 8.60
N GLY A 398 7.04 -7.09 7.71
CA GLY A 398 7.27 -7.02 6.28
C GLY A 398 8.66 -7.53 5.88
N ASN A 399 9.38 -6.75 5.08
CA ASN A 399 10.75 -7.08 4.65
C ASN A 399 11.86 -6.59 5.62
N CYS A 400 11.53 -6.11 6.82
CA CYS A 400 12.56 -5.64 7.74
C CYS A 400 13.61 -6.72 8.04
N ARG A 401 13.20 -7.99 8.16
CA ARG A 401 14.13 -9.12 8.39
C ARG A 401 15.10 -9.31 7.22
N GLY A 402 14.61 -9.30 5.98
CA GLY A 402 15.44 -9.40 4.77
C GLY A 402 16.39 -8.21 4.62
N LEU A 403 15.94 -7.00 5.00
CA LEU A 403 16.78 -5.81 4.98
C LEU A 403 17.86 -5.84 6.08
N VAL A 404 17.55 -6.27 7.30
CA VAL A 404 18.47 -6.21 8.44
C VAL A 404 19.43 -7.39 8.45
N TYR A 405 18.97 -8.61 8.22
CA TYR A 405 19.81 -9.81 8.30
C TYR A 405 20.21 -10.37 6.94
N GLY A 406 19.56 -9.92 5.86
CA GLY A 406 19.76 -10.46 4.53
C GLY A 406 19.00 -11.76 4.28
N GLU A 407 18.95 -12.13 3.01
CA GLU A 407 18.43 -13.41 2.53
C GLU A 407 19.62 -14.14 1.88
N ASP A 408 20.42 -14.83 2.68
CA ASP A 408 21.62 -15.60 2.27
C ASP A 408 22.62 -14.81 1.40
N ASP A 409 22.79 -13.52 1.69
CA ASP A 409 23.68 -12.63 0.91
C ASP A 409 25.12 -12.61 1.41
N GLY A 410 25.43 -13.26 2.52
CA GLY A 410 26.77 -13.35 3.08
C GLY A 410 27.34 -12.05 3.66
N ILE A 411 26.55 -10.95 3.69
CA ILE A 411 27.01 -9.62 4.14
C ILE A 411 27.01 -9.49 5.66
N GLY A 412 26.11 -10.17 6.34
CA GLY A 412 25.94 -10.08 7.78
C GLY A 412 24.89 -9.04 8.21
N ALA A 413 24.68 -8.90 9.53
CA ALA A 413 23.67 -8.00 10.07
C ALA A 413 23.99 -6.54 9.75
N SER A 414 22.94 -5.76 9.44
CA SER A 414 22.99 -4.32 9.20
C SER A 414 22.19 -3.50 10.22
N GLY A 415 21.79 -4.15 11.31
CA GLY A 415 21.02 -3.52 12.38
C GLY A 415 20.49 -4.53 13.38
N ILE A 416 19.44 -4.14 14.10
CA ILE A 416 18.80 -4.94 15.16
C ILE A 416 17.30 -5.00 14.87
N LEU A 417 16.73 -6.22 14.86
CA LEU A 417 15.28 -6.41 14.85
C LEU A 417 14.73 -6.50 16.27
N VAL A 418 13.57 -5.94 16.47
CA VAL A 418 12.82 -5.92 17.73
C VAL A 418 11.36 -6.33 17.48
N HIS A 419 10.66 -6.82 18.50
CA HIS A 419 9.24 -7.11 18.38
C HIS A 419 8.40 -5.83 18.36
N ILE A 420 7.26 -5.89 17.68
CA ILE A 420 6.29 -4.79 17.64
C ILE A 420 5.84 -4.41 19.05
N MET A 421 5.67 -3.11 19.31
CA MET A 421 5.20 -2.56 20.58
C MET A 421 6.05 -2.94 21.81
N ASN A 422 7.27 -3.47 21.63
CA ASN A 422 8.15 -3.88 22.70
C ASN A 422 9.09 -2.76 23.11
N VAL A 423 8.65 -1.93 24.06
CA VAL A 423 9.40 -0.79 24.60
C VAL A 423 10.79 -1.19 25.11
N GLN A 424 10.91 -2.36 25.79
CA GLN A 424 12.16 -2.80 26.37
C GLN A 424 13.20 -3.17 25.31
N GLU A 425 12.82 -3.98 24.32
CA GLU A 425 13.73 -4.36 23.24
C GLU A 425 14.20 -3.16 22.43
N ILE A 426 13.26 -2.21 22.12
CA ILE A 426 13.60 -0.99 21.41
C ILE A 426 14.61 -0.15 22.22
N LYS A 427 14.35 0.03 23.51
CA LYS A 427 15.25 0.73 24.44
C LYS A 427 16.64 0.06 24.46
N ASP A 428 16.70 -1.27 24.63
CA ASP A 428 17.96 -2.02 24.70
C ASP A 428 18.75 -1.93 23.39
N ALA A 429 18.07 -1.99 22.23
CA ALA A 429 18.70 -1.80 20.92
C ALA A 429 19.30 -0.41 20.75
N ILE A 430 18.58 0.66 21.16
CA ILE A 430 19.08 2.04 21.13
C ILE A 430 20.32 2.16 22.01
N VAL A 431 20.25 1.69 23.27
CA VAL A 431 21.35 1.76 24.22
C VAL A 431 22.56 0.96 23.74
N TYR A 432 22.34 -0.24 23.17
CA TYR A 432 23.40 -1.07 22.63
C TYR A 432 24.16 -0.33 21.52
N LEU A 433 23.45 0.14 20.50
CA LEU A 433 24.09 0.86 19.39
C LEU A 433 24.70 2.20 19.85
N ALA A 434 24.11 2.90 20.82
CA ALA A 434 24.67 4.12 21.36
C ALA A 434 26.04 3.88 22.01
N LYS A 435 26.19 2.80 22.79
CA LYS A 435 27.42 2.43 23.49
C LYS A 435 28.48 1.76 22.62
N HIS A 436 28.11 1.21 21.45
CA HIS A 436 29.00 0.39 20.60
C HIS A 436 29.25 1.02 19.21
N ARG A 437 30.07 2.07 19.16
CA ARG A 437 30.38 2.82 17.93
C ARG A 437 30.87 1.90 16.80
N ARG A 438 31.78 0.96 17.07
CA ARG A 438 32.28 0.01 16.05
C ARG A 438 31.18 -0.84 15.43
N LYS A 439 30.17 -1.23 16.23
CA LYS A 439 29.02 -1.98 15.72
C LYS A 439 28.10 -1.10 14.86
N ARG A 440 27.94 0.18 15.20
CA ARG A 440 27.23 1.13 14.32
C ARG A 440 27.89 1.22 12.94
N GLU A 441 29.22 1.37 12.94
CA GLU A 441 30.03 1.45 11.70
C GLU A 441 29.96 0.15 10.88
N GLU A 442 30.08 -1.02 11.52
CA GLU A 442 29.97 -2.34 10.91
C GLU A 442 28.61 -2.53 10.28
N TYR A 443 27.53 -2.34 11.06
CA TYR A 443 26.15 -2.51 10.58
C TYR A 443 25.77 -1.51 9.50
N GLY A 444 26.20 -0.27 9.61
CA GLY A 444 25.98 0.76 8.59
C GLY A 444 26.66 0.40 7.27
N ASN A 445 27.89 -0.11 7.30
CA ASN A 445 28.59 -0.58 6.09
C ASN A 445 27.93 -1.84 5.49
N ASN A 446 27.49 -2.78 6.31
CA ASN A 446 26.76 -3.96 5.85
C ASN A 446 25.44 -3.55 5.16
N GLY A 447 24.70 -2.61 5.75
CA GLY A 447 23.48 -2.06 5.15
C GLY A 447 23.75 -1.38 3.81
N TYR A 448 24.79 -0.57 3.73
CA TYR A 448 25.20 0.07 2.48
C TYR A 448 25.53 -0.95 1.40
N ASN A 449 26.35 -1.97 1.73
CA ASN A 449 26.72 -3.02 0.79
C ASN A 449 25.49 -3.81 0.30
N ARG A 450 24.55 -4.15 1.18
CA ARG A 450 23.31 -4.83 0.83
C ARG A 450 22.42 -3.96 -0.07
N MET A 451 22.27 -2.69 0.26
CA MET A 451 21.52 -1.73 -0.57
C MET A 451 22.14 -1.61 -1.96
N MET A 452 23.48 -1.48 -2.05
CA MET A 452 24.19 -1.38 -3.33
C MET A 452 24.10 -2.66 -4.16
N ALA A 453 24.00 -3.83 -3.52
CA ALA A 453 23.88 -5.11 -4.22
C ALA A 453 22.49 -5.37 -4.81
N LYS A 454 21.41 -4.94 -4.12
CA LYS A 454 20.04 -5.40 -4.43
C LYS A 454 18.99 -4.31 -4.59
N TYR A 455 19.24 -3.07 -4.11
CA TYR A 455 18.17 -2.07 -3.92
C TYR A 455 18.46 -0.72 -4.57
N LYS A 456 19.22 -0.69 -5.65
CA LYS A 456 19.41 0.53 -6.44
C LYS A 456 18.19 0.79 -7.33
N VAL A 457 17.80 2.04 -7.45
CA VAL A 457 16.68 2.45 -8.31
C VAL A 457 16.95 2.11 -9.78
N GLU A 458 18.22 2.14 -10.21
CA GLU A 458 18.61 1.79 -11.57
C GLU A 458 18.31 0.31 -11.91
N ASP A 459 18.53 -0.61 -10.95
CA ASP A 459 18.27 -2.04 -11.14
C ASP A 459 16.75 -2.31 -11.19
N MET A 460 15.98 -1.66 -10.33
CA MET A 460 14.51 -1.71 -10.37
C MET A 460 13.99 -1.21 -11.73
N LYS A 461 14.47 -0.06 -12.20
CA LYS A 461 14.08 0.52 -13.50
C LYS A 461 14.39 -0.41 -14.66
N LYS A 462 15.58 -1.02 -14.67
CA LYS A 462 15.97 -2.02 -15.68
C LYS A 462 15.02 -3.22 -15.66
N THR A 463 14.67 -3.72 -14.49
CA THR A 463 13.75 -4.84 -14.35
C THR A 463 12.37 -4.52 -14.93
N TYR A 464 11.81 -3.34 -14.65
CA TYR A 464 10.52 -2.93 -15.22
C TYR A 464 10.61 -2.64 -16.72
N GLN A 465 11.74 -2.15 -17.23
CA GLN A 465 11.98 -2.04 -18.68
C GLN A 465 11.90 -3.40 -19.36
N GLU A 466 12.52 -4.44 -18.77
CA GLU A 466 12.45 -5.81 -19.27
C GLU A 466 11.02 -6.35 -19.27
N ILE A 467 10.28 -6.11 -18.18
CA ILE A 467 8.87 -6.50 -18.04
C ILE A 467 8.02 -5.84 -19.14
N TYR A 468 8.09 -4.52 -19.29
CA TYR A 468 7.32 -3.79 -20.30
C TYR A 468 7.68 -4.20 -21.72
N ASN A 469 8.98 -4.43 -21.99
CA ASN A 469 9.44 -4.95 -23.29
C ASN A 469 8.88 -6.36 -23.57
N GLY A 470 8.71 -7.20 -22.56
CA GLY A 470 8.09 -8.51 -22.68
C GLY A 470 6.66 -8.41 -23.18
N PHE A 471 5.87 -7.51 -22.63
CA PHE A 471 4.48 -7.27 -23.07
C PHE A 471 4.42 -6.66 -24.48
N ASN A 472 5.34 -5.76 -24.84
CA ASN A 472 5.38 -5.14 -26.16
C ASN A 472 5.67 -6.16 -27.29
N LYS A 473 6.41 -7.22 -26.99
CA LYS A 473 6.71 -8.31 -27.95
C LYS A 473 5.57 -9.31 -28.09
N ALA A 474 4.85 -9.56 -27.01
CA ALA A 474 3.72 -10.52 -26.99
C ALA A 474 2.47 -9.99 -27.71
N GLY A 475 2.36 -8.67 -27.89
CA GLY A 475 1.26 -8.01 -28.60
C GLY A 475 1.45 -7.86 -30.13
N ARG A 476 2.59 -8.34 -30.64
CA ARG A 476 2.87 -8.43 -32.08
C ARG A 476 2.79 -9.87 -32.56
#